data_6910e008e7699083ff6afce52370b2f9
#
_entry.id   6910e008e7699083ff6afce52370b2f9
#
_cell.length_a   1.000
_cell.length_b   1.000
_cell.length_c   1.000
_cell.angle_alpha   90.00
_cell.angle_beta   90.00
_cell.angle_gamma   90.00
#
_symmetry.space_group_name_H-M   'P 1'
#
loop_
_entity.id
_entity.type
_entity.pdbx_description
1 polymer ?
#
loop_
_entity_poly.entity_id
_entity_poly.type
_entity_poly.pdbx_seq_one_letter_code
_entity_poly.pdbx_strand_id
1 'polypeptide(L)'
;MTILVVAEYENGAVAPATLNTVAAAAKIGGDVHVLVAGQNVGGVAESAAKIAGVAKVLVADNAAYAHALPENVAPLIVALVEQSGAKGYSHVLAPATTNGKNILPRVAALLDVDQISEIIAVESADTFKRPIYAGNAIATVQSSAAIKVITVRTTGFDAVAAAGGSAAVEAVAAAHNAGISAFVGEELAKSDRPELTAAKIVVSGGRGMGNGDNFKHLYSLADKLGAAVGASRAAV
;
A
#
# COMPACT_ATOMS: atom_id res chain seq x y z
N MET A 1 -7.34 -20.62 -0.28
CA MET A 1 -7.00 -19.37 -1.00
C MET A 1 -6.16 -18.53 -0.05
N THR A 2 -5.01 -18.05 -0.47
CA THR A 2 -4.12 -17.24 0.36
C THR A 2 -3.82 -15.93 -0.35
N ILE A 3 -3.83 -14.84 0.40
CA ILE A 3 -3.67 -13.48 -0.09
C ILE A 3 -2.41 -12.89 0.52
N LEU A 4 -1.53 -12.35 -0.31
CA LEU A 4 -0.35 -11.63 0.13
C LEU A 4 -0.64 -10.12 0.13
N VAL A 5 -0.52 -9.48 1.27
CA VAL A 5 -0.58 -8.02 1.41
C VAL A 5 0.83 -7.49 1.61
N VAL A 6 1.28 -6.63 0.73
CA VAL A 6 2.57 -5.93 0.87
C VAL A 6 2.37 -4.75 1.80
N ALA A 7 3.01 -4.78 2.95
CA ALA A 7 2.86 -3.74 3.96
C ALA A 7 3.65 -2.48 3.62
N GLU A 8 3.06 -1.34 3.92
CA GLU A 8 3.77 -0.07 4.10
C GLU A 8 3.84 0.27 5.58
N TYR A 9 4.89 0.93 5.99
CA TYR A 9 5.14 1.27 7.37
C TYR A 9 5.89 2.61 7.48
N GLU A 10 5.69 3.27 8.59
CA GLU A 10 6.33 4.55 8.93
C GLU A 10 6.65 4.55 10.42
N ASN A 11 7.76 5.17 10.80
CA ASN A 11 8.16 5.34 12.20
C ASN A 11 8.15 4.02 13.01
N GLY A 12 8.50 2.90 12.38
CA GLY A 12 8.57 1.59 13.06
C GLY A 12 7.21 0.90 13.29
N ALA A 13 6.12 1.42 12.71
CA ALA A 13 4.79 0.84 12.80
C ALA A 13 4.13 0.70 11.42
N VAL A 14 3.17 -0.20 11.30
CA VAL A 14 2.40 -0.40 10.06
C VAL A 14 1.59 0.86 9.75
N ALA A 15 1.69 1.34 8.50
CA ALA A 15 0.95 2.51 8.05
C ALA A 15 -0.57 2.23 7.95
N PRO A 16 -1.43 3.23 8.19
CA PRO A 16 -2.89 3.08 8.09
C PRO A 16 -3.35 2.51 6.74
N ALA A 17 -2.68 2.86 5.65
CA ALA A 17 -2.96 2.35 4.31
C ALA A 17 -2.89 0.81 4.22
N THR A 18 -1.99 0.17 4.96
CA THR A 18 -1.91 -1.29 5.06
C THR A 18 -3.14 -1.88 5.74
N LEU A 19 -3.67 -1.23 6.80
CA LEU A 19 -4.88 -1.69 7.49
C LEU A 19 -6.11 -1.69 6.58
N ASN A 20 -6.24 -0.67 5.71
CA ASN A 20 -7.29 -0.60 4.68
C ASN A 20 -7.12 -1.72 3.64
N THR A 21 -5.86 -2.05 3.29
CA THR A 21 -5.55 -3.12 2.33
C THR A 21 -5.85 -4.49 2.91
N VAL A 22 -5.56 -4.72 4.19
CA VAL A 22 -5.96 -5.95 4.91
C VAL A 22 -7.48 -6.08 4.95
N ALA A 23 -8.23 -4.97 5.13
CA ALA A 23 -9.70 -4.97 5.06
C ALA A 23 -10.20 -5.42 3.69
N ALA A 24 -9.58 -4.95 2.60
CA ALA A 24 -9.91 -5.41 1.24
C ALA A 24 -9.60 -6.91 1.06
N ALA A 25 -8.45 -7.38 1.54
CA ALA A 25 -8.07 -8.78 1.51
C ALA A 25 -9.07 -9.66 2.28
N ALA A 26 -9.51 -9.24 3.45
CA ALA A 26 -10.53 -9.95 4.23
C ALA A 26 -11.87 -10.07 3.49
N LYS A 27 -12.26 -9.06 2.68
CA LYS A 27 -13.47 -9.12 1.85
C LYS A 27 -13.34 -10.08 0.66
N ILE A 28 -12.14 -10.29 0.13
CA ILE A 28 -11.86 -11.32 -0.89
C ILE A 28 -12.05 -12.71 -0.28
N GLY A 29 -11.65 -12.89 0.97
CA GLY A 29 -11.75 -14.14 1.72
C GLY A 29 -10.51 -15.02 1.60
N GLY A 30 -10.30 -15.86 2.60
CA GLY A 30 -9.11 -16.72 2.74
C GLY A 30 -8.09 -16.18 3.74
N ASP A 31 -6.95 -16.85 3.82
CA ASP A 31 -5.89 -16.50 4.76
C ASP A 31 -5.11 -15.27 4.26
N VAL A 32 -4.99 -14.27 5.12
CA VAL A 32 -4.23 -13.04 4.81
C VAL A 32 -2.83 -13.14 5.40
N HIS A 33 -1.84 -13.12 4.53
CA HIS A 33 -0.43 -13.00 4.91
C HIS A 33 0.06 -11.57 4.65
N VAL A 34 0.83 -11.01 5.56
CA VAL A 34 1.40 -9.67 5.41
C VAL A 34 2.90 -9.78 5.21
N LEU A 35 3.41 -9.22 4.10
CA LEU A 35 4.84 -9.10 3.84
C LEU A 35 5.35 -7.76 4.37
N VAL A 36 6.33 -7.83 5.26
CA VAL A 36 7.13 -6.70 5.74
C VAL A 36 8.53 -6.83 5.17
N ALA A 37 8.89 -5.97 4.24
CA ALA A 37 10.22 -5.92 3.63
C ALA A 37 10.91 -4.61 3.96
N GLY A 38 12.14 -4.68 4.48
CA GLY A 38 12.89 -3.49 4.88
C GLY A 38 14.20 -3.85 5.56
N GLN A 39 14.78 -2.89 6.26
CA GLN A 39 15.95 -3.09 7.11
C GLN A 39 15.61 -2.72 8.55
N ASN A 40 15.97 -3.58 9.50
CA ASN A 40 15.66 -3.45 10.92
C ASN A 40 14.14 -3.35 11.20
N VAL A 41 13.34 -4.18 10.52
CA VAL A 41 11.88 -4.12 10.53
C VAL A 41 11.21 -5.04 11.55
N GLY A 42 11.94 -5.57 12.53
CA GLY A 42 11.41 -6.45 13.56
C GLY A 42 10.22 -5.86 14.32
N GLY A 43 10.30 -4.58 14.74
CA GLY A 43 9.19 -3.89 15.41
C GLY A 43 7.95 -3.70 14.52
N VAL A 44 8.18 -3.49 13.20
CA VAL A 44 7.08 -3.42 12.22
C VAL A 44 6.40 -4.78 12.10
N ALA A 45 7.17 -5.87 12.07
CA ALA A 45 6.63 -7.23 12.00
C ALA A 45 5.79 -7.58 13.23
N GLU A 46 6.24 -7.18 14.43
CA GLU A 46 5.46 -7.35 15.66
C GLU A 46 4.15 -6.54 15.64
N SER A 47 4.21 -5.33 15.08
CA SER A 47 3.02 -4.49 14.86
C SER A 47 2.07 -5.16 13.86
N ALA A 48 2.57 -5.66 12.73
CA ALA A 48 1.79 -6.36 11.73
C ALA A 48 1.13 -7.64 12.27
N ALA A 49 1.81 -8.38 13.16
CA ALA A 49 1.29 -9.60 13.76
C ALA A 49 0.06 -9.36 14.68
N LYS A 50 -0.10 -8.13 15.17
CA LYS A 50 -1.24 -7.74 16.02
C LYS A 50 -2.47 -7.31 15.23
N ILE A 51 -2.36 -7.13 13.92
CA ILE A 51 -3.49 -6.69 13.07
C ILE A 51 -4.58 -7.77 13.07
N ALA A 52 -5.82 -7.35 13.29
CA ALA A 52 -6.98 -8.25 13.24
C ALA A 52 -7.14 -8.89 11.84
N GLY A 53 -7.32 -10.21 11.79
CA GLY A 53 -7.55 -10.95 10.54
C GLY A 53 -6.29 -11.34 9.77
N VAL A 54 -5.10 -10.99 10.25
CA VAL A 54 -3.84 -11.47 9.68
C VAL A 54 -3.53 -12.87 10.23
N ALA A 55 -3.29 -13.80 9.31
CA ALA A 55 -2.96 -15.20 9.65
C ALA A 55 -1.45 -15.43 9.82
N LYS A 56 -0.63 -14.71 9.05
CA LYS A 56 0.83 -14.83 9.07
C LYS A 56 1.50 -13.52 8.66
N VAL A 57 2.66 -13.23 9.24
CA VAL A 57 3.57 -12.15 8.82
C VAL A 57 4.85 -12.77 8.25
N LEU A 58 5.21 -12.37 7.04
CA LEU A 58 6.47 -12.70 6.39
C LEU A 58 7.42 -11.51 6.54
N VAL A 59 8.63 -11.75 7.01
CA VAL A 59 9.62 -10.69 7.26
C VAL A 59 10.84 -10.90 6.39
N ALA A 60 11.07 -9.97 5.47
CA ALA A 60 12.29 -9.88 4.68
C ALA A 60 13.14 -8.72 5.22
N ASP A 61 13.92 -8.98 6.27
CA ASP A 61 14.78 -8.01 6.90
C ASP A 61 16.18 -8.05 6.26
N ASN A 62 16.43 -7.12 5.34
CA ASN A 62 17.70 -7.05 4.62
C ASN A 62 17.98 -5.63 4.15
N ALA A 63 19.27 -5.23 4.13
CA ALA A 63 19.70 -3.92 3.63
C ALA A 63 19.27 -3.63 2.19
N ALA A 64 19.10 -4.66 1.34
CA ALA A 64 18.60 -4.50 -0.02
C ALA A 64 17.18 -3.90 -0.08
N TYR A 65 16.42 -3.96 1.00
CA TYR A 65 15.05 -3.45 1.08
C TYR A 65 14.91 -2.15 1.88
N ALA A 66 16.02 -1.57 2.37
CA ALA A 66 16.03 -0.38 3.23
C ALA A 66 15.21 0.80 2.69
N HIS A 67 15.20 0.97 1.36
CA HIS A 67 14.52 2.08 0.68
C HIS A 67 13.38 1.60 -0.25
N ALA A 68 12.91 0.37 -0.06
CA ALA A 68 11.81 -0.23 -0.80
C ALA A 68 11.92 -0.07 -2.33
N LEU A 69 13.16 -0.13 -2.87
CA LEU A 69 13.39 -0.03 -4.31
C LEU A 69 12.57 -1.10 -5.04
N PRO A 70 11.72 -0.74 -6.00
CA PRO A 70 10.83 -1.70 -6.66
C PRO A 70 11.61 -2.78 -7.44
N GLU A 71 12.82 -2.48 -7.88
CA GLU A 71 13.74 -3.43 -8.51
C GLU A 71 14.15 -4.58 -7.59
N ASN A 72 14.12 -4.35 -6.28
CA ASN A 72 14.48 -5.34 -5.27
C ASN A 72 13.22 -5.99 -4.65
N VAL A 73 12.18 -5.20 -4.38
CA VAL A 73 10.96 -5.70 -3.71
C VAL A 73 10.08 -6.53 -4.65
N ALA A 74 9.96 -6.15 -5.93
CA ALA A 74 9.14 -6.91 -6.86
C ALA A 74 9.65 -8.35 -7.08
N PRO A 75 10.95 -8.63 -7.30
CA PRO A 75 11.47 -9.99 -7.36
C PRO A 75 11.26 -10.80 -6.08
N LEU A 76 11.32 -10.17 -4.91
CA LEU A 76 10.99 -10.83 -3.64
C LEU A 76 9.54 -11.32 -3.63
N ILE A 77 8.59 -10.48 -4.04
CA ILE A 77 7.17 -10.83 -4.10
C ILE A 77 6.95 -11.96 -5.10
N VAL A 78 7.56 -11.88 -6.28
CA VAL A 78 7.48 -12.93 -7.33
C VAL A 78 8.02 -14.26 -6.79
N ALA A 79 9.18 -14.27 -6.15
CA ALA A 79 9.76 -15.46 -5.57
C ALA A 79 8.85 -16.11 -4.51
N LEU A 80 8.20 -15.31 -3.65
CA LEU A 80 7.24 -15.81 -2.66
C LEU A 80 6.01 -16.44 -3.33
N VAL A 81 5.51 -15.83 -4.39
CA VAL A 81 4.38 -16.36 -5.17
C VAL A 81 4.73 -17.68 -5.84
N GLU A 82 5.88 -17.77 -6.53
CA GLU A 82 6.33 -18.95 -7.23
C GLU A 82 6.67 -20.11 -6.28
N GLN A 83 7.36 -19.83 -5.17
CA GLN A 83 7.74 -20.84 -4.18
C GLN A 83 6.53 -21.45 -3.45
N SER A 84 5.42 -20.72 -3.39
CA SER A 84 4.20 -21.19 -2.73
C SER A 84 3.47 -22.32 -3.47
N GLY A 85 3.78 -22.54 -4.75
CA GLY A 85 3.26 -23.64 -5.56
C GLY A 85 1.75 -23.59 -5.82
N ALA A 86 1.14 -24.70 -6.20
CA ALA A 86 -0.26 -24.79 -6.63
C ALA A 86 -1.31 -24.43 -5.54
N LYS A 87 -0.93 -24.41 -4.26
CA LYS A 87 -1.77 -23.96 -3.13
C LYS A 87 -1.35 -22.57 -2.62
N GLY A 88 -0.57 -21.84 -3.41
CA GLY A 88 0.06 -20.62 -3.05
C GLY A 88 -0.84 -19.38 -3.07
N TYR A 89 -0.19 -18.24 -3.26
CA TYR A 89 -0.89 -16.97 -3.30
C TYR A 89 -1.74 -16.84 -4.57
N SER A 90 -3.01 -16.61 -4.39
CA SER A 90 -3.96 -16.30 -5.47
C SER A 90 -4.12 -14.81 -5.71
N HIS A 91 -3.73 -13.99 -4.73
CA HIS A 91 -3.82 -12.54 -4.79
C HIS A 91 -2.59 -11.90 -4.16
N VAL A 92 -2.14 -10.79 -4.77
CA VAL A 92 -1.10 -9.91 -4.23
C VAL A 92 -1.67 -8.50 -4.17
N LEU A 93 -1.77 -7.95 -2.98
CA LEU A 93 -2.35 -6.63 -2.73
C LEU A 93 -1.31 -5.67 -2.18
N ALA A 94 -1.39 -4.41 -2.59
CA ALA A 94 -0.72 -3.29 -1.91
C ALA A 94 -1.64 -2.07 -1.86
N PRO A 95 -1.43 -1.12 -0.94
CA PRO A 95 -2.11 0.17 -0.98
C PRO A 95 -1.87 0.89 -2.31
N ALA A 96 -2.84 1.64 -2.82
CA ALA A 96 -2.70 2.45 -4.03
C ALA A 96 -1.96 3.78 -3.77
N THR A 97 -0.91 3.73 -2.98
CA THR A 97 0.05 4.82 -2.73
C THR A 97 1.05 4.94 -3.87
N THR A 98 1.94 5.91 -3.82
CA THR A 98 3.04 6.04 -4.78
C THR A 98 3.94 4.81 -4.76
N ASN A 99 4.19 4.22 -3.59
CA ASN A 99 5.02 3.03 -3.43
C ASN A 99 4.34 1.78 -4.01
N GLY A 100 3.10 1.49 -3.62
CA GLY A 100 2.36 0.35 -4.18
C GLY A 100 2.15 0.44 -5.70
N LYS A 101 1.91 1.66 -6.22
CA LYS A 101 1.81 1.93 -7.66
C LYS A 101 3.13 1.78 -8.42
N ASN A 102 4.26 1.84 -7.73
CA ASN A 102 5.58 1.63 -8.31
C ASN A 102 5.99 0.15 -8.30
N ILE A 103 5.63 -0.60 -7.25
CA ILE A 103 6.02 -2.00 -7.06
C ILE A 103 5.11 -2.95 -7.84
N LEU A 104 3.78 -2.86 -7.68
CA LEU A 104 2.87 -3.89 -8.18
C LEU A 104 2.78 -4.01 -9.71
N PRO A 105 2.90 -2.94 -10.52
CA PRO A 105 2.96 -3.11 -11.98
C PRO A 105 4.16 -3.95 -12.43
N ARG A 106 5.29 -3.82 -11.72
CA ARG A 106 6.48 -4.62 -11.96
C ARG A 106 6.26 -6.09 -11.57
N VAL A 107 5.58 -6.33 -10.43
CA VAL A 107 5.18 -7.69 -10.03
C VAL A 107 4.27 -8.32 -11.08
N ALA A 108 3.25 -7.60 -11.54
CA ALA A 108 2.32 -8.07 -12.56
C ALA A 108 3.03 -8.44 -13.88
N ALA A 109 3.96 -7.56 -14.31
CA ALA A 109 4.75 -7.81 -15.52
C ALA A 109 5.68 -9.03 -15.38
N LEU A 110 6.31 -9.23 -14.23
CA LEU A 110 7.18 -10.37 -13.97
C LEU A 110 6.41 -11.70 -13.87
N LEU A 111 5.15 -11.66 -13.41
CA LEU A 111 4.26 -12.83 -13.34
C LEU A 111 3.48 -13.06 -14.64
N ASP A 112 3.62 -12.18 -15.64
CA ASP A 112 2.86 -12.19 -16.90
C ASP A 112 1.34 -12.20 -16.69
N VAL A 113 0.85 -11.32 -15.79
CA VAL A 113 -0.57 -11.17 -15.47
C VAL A 113 -1.00 -9.70 -15.55
N ASP A 114 -2.32 -9.47 -15.69
CA ASP A 114 -2.90 -8.14 -15.59
C ASP A 114 -2.87 -7.59 -14.16
N GLN A 115 -2.83 -6.26 -14.02
CA GLN A 115 -3.01 -5.57 -12.75
C GLN A 115 -4.38 -4.90 -12.68
N ILE A 116 -5.07 -5.07 -11.56
CA ILE A 116 -6.31 -4.34 -11.24
C ILE A 116 -5.97 -3.18 -10.32
N SER A 117 -6.02 -1.97 -10.87
CA SER A 117 -5.58 -0.76 -10.17
C SER A 117 -6.70 -0.08 -9.39
N GLU A 118 -6.40 0.36 -8.16
CA GLU A 118 -7.23 1.24 -7.34
C GLU A 118 -8.66 0.72 -7.09
N ILE A 119 -8.79 -0.54 -6.67
CA ILE A 119 -10.11 -1.07 -6.33
C ILE A 119 -10.73 -0.30 -5.16
N ILE A 120 -12.06 -0.12 -5.22
CA ILE A 120 -12.88 0.50 -4.16
C ILE A 120 -13.92 -0.44 -3.58
N ALA A 121 -14.15 -1.60 -4.21
CA ALA A 121 -15.02 -2.65 -3.69
C ALA A 121 -14.60 -4.02 -4.24
N VAL A 122 -14.92 -5.06 -3.47
CA VAL A 122 -14.79 -6.47 -3.81
C VAL A 122 -16.18 -7.03 -4.00
N GLU A 123 -16.49 -7.58 -5.18
CA GLU A 123 -17.75 -8.25 -5.50
C GLU A 123 -17.60 -9.78 -5.33
N SER A 124 -16.44 -10.31 -5.73
CA SER A 124 -16.05 -11.71 -5.54
C SER A 124 -14.53 -11.83 -5.52
N ALA A 125 -14.00 -13.05 -5.45
CA ALA A 125 -12.55 -13.28 -5.47
C ALA A 125 -11.85 -12.87 -6.78
N ASP A 126 -12.60 -12.69 -7.87
CA ASP A 126 -12.09 -12.33 -9.19
C ASP A 126 -12.71 -11.06 -9.77
N THR A 127 -13.69 -10.46 -9.09
CA THR A 127 -14.47 -9.33 -9.58
C THR A 127 -14.44 -8.15 -8.62
N PHE A 128 -14.08 -6.99 -9.14
CA PHE A 128 -13.79 -5.79 -8.36
C PHE A 128 -14.40 -4.55 -9.00
N LYS A 129 -14.68 -3.52 -8.18
CA LYS A 129 -15.04 -2.19 -8.68
C LYS A 129 -13.87 -1.23 -8.57
N ARG A 130 -13.67 -0.44 -9.62
CA ARG A 130 -12.65 0.60 -9.65
C ARG A 130 -13.15 1.86 -10.35
N PRO A 131 -12.71 3.05 -9.92
CA PRO A 131 -13.00 4.29 -10.65
C PRO A 131 -12.17 4.38 -11.92
N ILE A 132 -12.80 4.91 -12.96
CA ILE A 132 -12.19 5.26 -14.25
C ILE A 132 -12.60 6.69 -14.63
N TYR A 133 -11.95 7.27 -15.65
CA TYR A 133 -12.20 8.67 -16.07
C TYR A 133 -12.16 9.65 -14.88
N ALA A 134 -11.07 9.60 -14.10
CA ALA A 134 -10.89 10.43 -12.90
C ALA A 134 -12.04 10.33 -11.87
N GLY A 135 -12.71 9.18 -11.80
CA GLY A 135 -13.82 8.93 -10.86
C GLY A 135 -15.21 9.26 -11.40
N ASN A 136 -15.33 9.74 -12.64
CA ASN A 136 -16.64 10.00 -13.25
C ASN A 136 -17.43 8.72 -13.59
N ALA A 137 -16.76 7.60 -13.67
CA ALA A 137 -17.40 6.29 -13.87
C ALA A 137 -16.78 5.24 -12.95
N ILE A 138 -17.57 4.24 -12.58
CA ILE A 138 -17.15 3.06 -11.83
C ILE A 138 -17.24 1.85 -12.76
N ALA A 139 -16.10 1.23 -13.03
CA ALA A 139 -16.04 -0.02 -13.78
C ALA A 139 -16.10 -1.21 -12.84
N THR A 140 -16.90 -2.21 -13.17
CA THR A 140 -16.79 -3.56 -12.61
C THR A 140 -15.88 -4.35 -13.54
N VAL A 141 -14.78 -4.86 -13.00
CA VAL A 141 -13.77 -5.62 -13.75
C VAL A 141 -13.63 -7.01 -13.17
N GLN A 142 -13.52 -8.01 -14.06
CA GLN A 142 -13.24 -9.39 -13.69
C GLN A 142 -11.92 -9.81 -14.32
N SER A 143 -11.03 -10.45 -13.54
CA SER A 143 -9.77 -11.00 -14.02
C SER A 143 -9.83 -12.53 -14.04
N SER A 144 -9.48 -13.11 -15.17
CA SER A 144 -9.30 -14.56 -15.33
C SER A 144 -7.88 -15.03 -15.01
N ALA A 145 -6.95 -14.13 -14.69
CA ALA A 145 -5.59 -14.49 -14.34
C ALA A 145 -5.54 -15.44 -13.13
N ALA A 146 -4.59 -16.37 -13.11
CA ALA A 146 -4.41 -17.29 -11.98
C ALA A 146 -4.07 -16.53 -10.69
N ILE A 147 -3.28 -15.46 -10.79
CA ILE A 147 -2.86 -14.59 -9.68
C ILE A 147 -3.38 -13.19 -9.99
N LYS A 148 -4.14 -12.59 -9.06
CA LYS A 148 -4.64 -11.24 -9.17
C LYS A 148 -3.68 -10.28 -8.47
N VAL A 149 -3.10 -9.36 -9.23
CA VAL A 149 -2.24 -8.29 -8.71
C VAL A 149 -3.06 -7.01 -8.59
N ILE A 150 -3.22 -6.48 -7.39
CA ILE A 150 -4.25 -5.49 -7.08
C ILE A 150 -3.67 -4.33 -6.26
N THR A 151 -3.91 -3.09 -6.67
CA THR A 151 -3.73 -1.95 -5.77
C THR A 151 -5.07 -1.52 -5.18
N VAL A 152 -5.08 -1.24 -3.87
CA VAL A 152 -6.28 -0.93 -3.09
C VAL A 152 -6.36 0.56 -2.80
N ARG A 153 -7.44 1.21 -3.22
CA ARG A 153 -7.71 2.60 -2.83
C ARG A 153 -8.12 2.64 -1.36
N THR A 154 -7.29 3.23 -0.51
CA THR A 154 -7.46 3.21 0.95
C THR A 154 -8.79 3.80 1.40
N THR A 155 -9.28 4.86 0.73
CA THR A 155 -10.57 5.49 1.05
C THR A 155 -11.80 4.65 0.66
N GLY A 156 -11.64 3.51 -0.02
CA GLY A 156 -12.73 2.59 -0.38
C GLY A 156 -13.01 1.53 0.69
N PHE A 157 -12.16 1.40 1.70
CA PHE A 157 -12.26 0.35 2.71
C PHE A 157 -11.96 0.93 4.09
N ASP A 158 -12.82 0.64 5.06
CA ASP A 158 -12.54 0.97 6.46
C ASP A 158 -11.38 0.11 6.98
N ALA A 159 -10.46 0.74 7.70
CA ALA A 159 -9.29 0.06 8.24
C ALA A 159 -9.70 -1.02 9.26
N VAL A 160 -9.06 -2.19 9.20
CA VAL A 160 -9.19 -3.18 10.27
C VAL A 160 -8.53 -2.68 11.56
N ALA A 161 -8.88 -3.28 12.68
CA ALA A 161 -8.24 -2.97 13.96
C ALA A 161 -6.73 -3.33 13.90
N ALA A 162 -5.89 -2.37 14.31
CA ALA A 162 -4.44 -2.56 14.39
C ALA A 162 -4.01 -3.51 15.53
N ALA A 163 -4.96 -3.94 16.37
CA ALA A 163 -4.76 -4.83 17.49
C ALA A 163 -5.83 -5.92 17.52
N GLY A 164 -5.57 -6.99 18.26
CA GLY A 164 -6.49 -8.13 18.43
C GLY A 164 -6.08 -9.37 17.63
N GLY A 165 -5.08 -9.28 16.76
CA GLY A 165 -4.46 -10.42 16.10
C GLY A 165 -3.28 -11.01 16.90
N SER A 166 -2.87 -12.21 16.48
CA SER A 166 -1.72 -12.94 17.06
C SER A 166 -1.06 -13.81 15.98
N ALA A 167 -0.78 -13.21 14.83
CA ALA A 167 -0.21 -13.92 13.70
C ALA A 167 1.21 -14.41 13.97
N ALA A 168 1.56 -15.59 13.45
CA ALA A 168 2.93 -16.08 13.48
C ALA A 168 3.82 -15.23 12.57
N VAL A 169 5.02 -14.92 13.04
CA VAL A 169 6.04 -14.19 12.28
C VAL A 169 7.05 -15.18 11.74
N GLU A 170 7.28 -15.17 10.43
CA GLU A 170 8.18 -16.06 9.71
C GLU A 170 9.20 -15.25 8.92
N ALA A 171 10.49 -15.55 9.12
CA ALA A 171 11.56 -14.89 8.38
C ALA A 171 11.65 -15.43 6.94
N VAL A 172 11.80 -14.55 5.98
CA VAL A 172 12.07 -14.85 4.57
C VAL A 172 13.56 -14.61 4.30
N ALA A 173 14.27 -15.66 3.94
CA ALA A 173 15.71 -15.60 3.72
C ALA A 173 16.11 -15.00 2.37
N ALA A 174 15.17 -14.77 1.45
CA ALA A 174 15.46 -14.28 0.11
C ALA A 174 15.90 -12.81 0.14
N ALA A 175 17.08 -12.53 -0.39
CA ALA A 175 17.58 -11.19 -0.63
C ALA A 175 17.75 -10.98 -2.14
N HIS A 176 17.01 -10.02 -2.69
CA HIS A 176 17.12 -9.63 -4.09
C HIS A 176 17.71 -8.23 -4.18
N ASN A 177 18.85 -8.12 -4.84
CA ASN A 177 19.46 -6.85 -5.16
C ASN A 177 19.81 -6.84 -6.66
N ALA A 178 19.01 -6.14 -7.44
CA ALA A 178 19.17 -6.07 -8.89
C ALA A 178 20.39 -5.26 -9.32
N GLY A 179 20.88 -4.36 -8.46
CA GLY A 179 22.05 -3.53 -8.74
C GLY A 179 21.89 -2.52 -9.88
N ILE A 180 20.64 -2.29 -10.36
CA ILE A 180 20.33 -1.40 -11.49
C ILE A 180 19.84 -0.02 -11.06
N SER A 181 19.53 0.16 -9.79
CA SER A 181 19.17 1.42 -9.17
C SER A 181 19.76 1.52 -7.77
N ALA A 182 19.97 2.74 -7.30
CA ALA A 182 20.47 3.03 -5.97
C ALA A 182 19.73 4.22 -5.38
N PHE A 183 19.46 4.16 -4.09
CA PHE A 183 18.95 5.31 -3.35
C PHE A 183 20.09 6.33 -3.20
N VAL A 184 19.84 7.58 -3.61
CA VAL A 184 20.83 8.66 -3.54
C VAL A 184 20.54 9.56 -2.33
N GLY A 185 19.26 9.84 -2.07
CA GLY A 185 18.86 10.70 -0.97
C GLY A 185 17.39 11.14 -1.12
N GLU A 186 16.87 11.71 -0.06
CA GLU A 186 15.55 12.33 -0.02
C GLU A 186 15.61 13.63 0.79
N GLU A 187 14.82 14.60 0.41
CA GLU A 187 14.58 15.81 1.18
C GLU A 187 13.15 15.80 1.69
N LEU A 188 12.99 15.64 3.00
CA LEU A 188 11.68 15.63 3.65
C LEU A 188 11.34 17.03 4.15
N ALA A 189 10.23 17.58 3.68
CA ALA A 189 9.69 18.82 4.21
C ALA A 189 9.25 18.60 5.66
N LYS A 190 9.81 19.38 6.57
CA LYS A 190 9.35 19.39 7.97
C LYS A 190 8.11 20.26 8.07
N SER A 191 7.01 19.71 8.55
CA SER A 191 5.76 20.40 8.78
C SER A 191 5.21 20.02 10.15
N ASP A 192 4.68 21.00 10.88
CA ASP A 192 3.94 20.76 12.14
C ASP A 192 2.52 20.24 11.88
N ARG A 193 2.08 20.24 10.61
CA ARG A 193 0.77 19.70 10.20
C ARG A 193 0.84 18.22 9.92
N PRO A 194 -0.30 17.51 10.08
CA PRO A 194 -0.38 16.09 9.72
C PRO A 194 0.05 15.85 8.26
N GLU A 195 0.67 14.70 8.02
CA GLU A 195 1.01 14.25 6.67
C GLU A 195 -0.25 14.13 5.82
N LEU A 196 -0.19 14.61 4.56
CA LEU A 196 -1.34 14.67 3.65
C LEU A 196 -1.99 13.28 3.43
N THR A 197 -1.18 12.24 3.37
CA THR A 197 -1.62 10.86 3.11
C THR A 197 -2.22 10.15 4.32
N ALA A 198 -1.93 10.64 5.54
CA ALA A 198 -2.39 10.06 6.81
C ALA A 198 -3.43 10.92 7.54
N ALA A 199 -3.66 12.15 7.08
CA ALA A 199 -4.55 13.11 7.72
C ALA A 199 -6.02 12.69 7.65
N LYS A 200 -6.74 12.79 8.77
CA LYS A 200 -8.20 12.58 8.82
C LYS A 200 -8.99 13.69 8.14
N ILE A 201 -8.45 14.93 8.16
CA ILE A 201 -9.06 16.09 7.54
C ILE A 201 -8.02 16.72 6.62
N VAL A 202 -8.43 17.04 5.41
CA VAL A 202 -7.59 17.71 4.42
C VAL A 202 -8.31 18.96 3.93
N VAL A 203 -7.63 20.09 3.95
CA VAL A 203 -8.08 21.34 3.32
C VAL A 203 -7.23 21.57 2.09
N SER A 204 -7.85 21.69 0.91
CA SER A 204 -7.11 21.76 -0.34
C SER A 204 -7.43 23.01 -1.16
N GLY A 205 -6.41 23.56 -1.79
CA GLY A 205 -6.52 24.63 -2.78
C GLY A 205 -6.22 24.15 -4.20
N GLY A 206 -6.82 24.78 -5.15
CA GLY A 206 -6.60 24.53 -6.57
C GLY A 206 -6.29 25.80 -7.34
N ARG A 207 -6.37 25.73 -8.67
CA ARG A 207 -6.14 26.84 -9.60
C ARG A 207 -6.90 28.13 -9.21
N GLY A 208 -8.10 28.00 -8.64
CA GLY A 208 -8.92 29.11 -8.19
C GLY A 208 -8.30 29.95 -7.06
N MET A 209 -7.24 29.45 -6.39
CA MET A 209 -6.48 30.25 -5.41
C MET A 209 -5.66 31.38 -6.07
N GLY A 210 -5.37 31.29 -7.37
CA GLY A 210 -4.68 32.31 -8.16
C GLY A 210 -3.17 32.34 -7.94
N ASN A 211 -2.71 32.40 -6.71
CA ASN A 211 -1.28 32.37 -6.34
C ASN A 211 -1.04 31.75 -4.97
N GLY A 212 0.23 31.49 -4.63
CA GLY A 212 0.65 30.88 -3.35
C GLY A 212 0.28 31.70 -2.12
N ASP A 213 0.26 33.02 -2.21
CA ASP A 213 -0.05 33.91 -1.06
C ASP A 213 -1.47 33.69 -0.53
N ASN A 214 -2.40 33.29 -1.39
CA ASN A 214 -3.78 33.03 -1.00
C ASN A 214 -3.93 31.74 -0.19
N PHE A 215 -2.93 30.85 -0.21
CA PHE A 215 -2.92 29.65 0.63
C PHE A 215 -2.87 29.96 2.14
N LYS A 216 -2.49 31.18 2.53
CA LYS A 216 -2.56 31.61 3.95
C LYS A 216 -3.94 31.40 4.57
N HIS A 217 -5.02 31.54 3.79
CA HIS A 217 -6.38 31.30 4.28
C HIS A 217 -6.62 29.81 4.56
N LEU A 218 -6.09 28.93 3.69
CA LEU A 218 -6.17 27.47 3.87
C LEU A 218 -5.32 27.03 5.07
N TYR A 219 -4.13 27.57 5.23
CA TYR A 219 -3.27 27.31 6.37
C TYR A 219 -3.95 27.70 7.69
N SER A 220 -4.52 28.90 7.77
CA SER A 220 -5.25 29.35 8.96
C SER A 220 -6.45 28.45 9.30
N LEU A 221 -7.16 27.95 8.30
CA LEU A 221 -8.27 27.01 8.50
C LEU A 221 -7.77 25.63 8.94
N ALA A 222 -6.73 25.13 8.26
CA ALA A 222 -6.14 23.83 8.56
C ALA A 222 -5.58 23.77 9.99
N ASP A 223 -4.92 24.83 10.44
CA ASP A 223 -4.36 24.92 11.80
C ASP A 223 -5.47 24.85 12.87
N LYS A 224 -6.63 25.46 12.62
CA LYS A 224 -7.80 25.39 13.53
C LYS A 224 -8.46 24.02 13.56
N LEU A 225 -8.37 23.27 12.47
CA LEU A 225 -8.99 21.94 12.32
C LEU A 225 -8.02 20.79 12.65
N GLY A 226 -6.73 21.06 12.84
CA GLY A 226 -5.70 20.02 12.91
C GLY A 226 -5.60 19.24 11.60
N ALA A 227 -5.79 19.93 10.47
CA ALA A 227 -5.88 19.32 9.14
C ALA A 227 -4.57 19.41 8.36
N ALA A 228 -4.37 18.52 7.42
CA ALA A 228 -3.35 18.67 6.38
C ALA A 228 -3.78 19.69 5.32
N VAL A 229 -2.81 20.28 4.63
CA VAL A 229 -3.08 21.18 3.50
C VAL A 229 -2.60 20.52 2.22
N GLY A 230 -3.51 20.38 1.25
CA GLY A 230 -3.25 19.85 -0.08
C GLY A 230 -3.31 20.93 -1.15
N ALA A 231 -2.62 20.68 -2.26
CA ALA A 231 -2.71 21.51 -3.45
C ALA A 231 -2.92 20.63 -4.69
N SER A 232 -3.72 21.13 -5.65
CA SER A 232 -3.80 20.46 -6.95
C SER A 232 -2.54 20.75 -7.75
N ARG A 233 -2.18 19.86 -8.70
CA ARG A 233 -1.03 20.06 -9.61
C ARG A 233 -1.03 21.42 -10.33
N ALA A 234 -2.20 22.01 -10.57
CA ALA A 234 -2.31 23.30 -11.23
C ALA A 234 -2.10 24.50 -10.28
N ALA A 235 -1.91 24.24 -8.98
CA ALA A 235 -1.69 25.26 -7.94
C ALA A 235 -0.25 25.24 -7.38
N VAL A 236 0.56 24.30 -7.85
CA VAL A 236 1.97 24.12 -7.50
C VAL A 236 2.83 24.14 -8.75
#